data_9e693fbcb62c5bee84b0487f7658baa0
#
_entry.id   9e693fbcb62c5bee84b0487f7658baa0
#
_cell.length_a   1.000
_cell.length_b   1.000
_cell.length_c   1.000
_cell.angle_alpha   90.00
_cell.angle_beta   90.00
_cell.angle_gamma   90.00
#
_symmetry.space_group_name_H-M   'P 1'
#
loop_
_entity.id
_entity.type
_entity.pdbx_description
1 polymer ?
#
loop_
_entity_poly.entity_id
_entity_poly.type
_entity_poly.pdbx_seq_one_letter_code
_entity_poly.pdbx_strand_id
1 'polypeptide(L)'
;MIIREIKKEDNAKVKEIIQDSLKSLGLAIPGSAYFDPQLNDLHQYYNNLKHANYWVVEMEGEVVGGIGIAPFNEHDKVCELQKLYLSPQAQGLGLSKKLMETALSFAFKHYEKCYLETMHELKAACILYEKFGFILLHEPLPGSEHSAMDTWYLKDMN
;
A
#
# COMPACT_ATOMS: atom_id res chain seq x y z
N MET A 1 -15.08 9.05 10.57
CA MET A 1 -13.96 8.48 9.81
C MET A 1 -12.66 9.15 10.23
N ILE A 2 -11.67 8.35 10.59
CA ILE A 2 -10.38 8.83 11.08
C ILE A 2 -9.27 8.08 10.35
N ILE A 3 -8.27 8.81 9.82
CA ILE A 3 -7.03 8.23 9.30
C ILE A 3 -5.93 8.54 10.29
N ARG A 4 -5.22 7.53 10.73
CA ARG A 4 -4.15 7.65 11.73
C ARG A 4 -3.06 6.61 11.50
N GLU A 5 -1.92 6.80 12.15
CA GLU A 5 -0.83 5.80 12.10
C GLU A 5 -1.25 4.50 12.77
N ILE A 6 -0.75 3.39 12.25
CA ILE A 6 -1.01 2.06 12.80
C ILE A 6 -0.47 1.96 14.24
N LYS A 7 -1.23 1.26 15.09
CA LYS A 7 -0.82 0.89 16.44
C LYS A 7 -0.65 -0.62 16.50
N LYS A 8 0.05 -1.09 17.52
CA LYS A 8 0.26 -2.53 17.71
C LYS A 8 -1.05 -3.31 17.78
N GLU A 9 -2.06 -2.72 18.41
CA GLU A 9 -3.39 -3.34 18.55
C GLU A 9 -4.10 -3.55 17.21
N ASP A 10 -3.67 -2.85 16.16
CA ASP A 10 -4.29 -2.95 14.84
C ASP A 10 -3.74 -4.12 14.01
N ASN A 11 -2.60 -4.68 14.40
CA ASN A 11 -1.88 -5.67 13.59
C ASN A 11 -2.75 -6.83 13.11
N ALA A 12 -3.50 -7.45 14.01
CA ALA A 12 -4.32 -8.62 13.67
C ALA A 12 -5.43 -8.25 12.67
N LYS A 13 -6.08 -7.12 12.87
CA LYS A 13 -7.16 -6.66 11.99
C LYS A 13 -6.65 -6.27 10.60
N VAL A 14 -5.53 -5.57 10.55
CA VAL A 14 -4.93 -5.18 9.26
C VAL A 14 -4.49 -6.41 8.48
N LYS A 15 -3.84 -7.37 9.13
CA LYS A 15 -3.47 -8.65 8.49
C LYS A 15 -4.69 -9.34 7.91
N GLU A 16 -5.77 -9.44 8.68
CA GLU A 16 -7.03 -10.05 8.23
C GLU A 16 -7.56 -9.36 6.98
N ILE A 17 -7.63 -8.03 6.97
CA ILE A 17 -8.13 -7.26 5.84
C ILE A 17 -7.27 -7.51 4.60
N ILE A 18 -5.96 -7.48 4.73
CA ILE A 18 -5.04 -7.69 3.62
C ILE A 18 -5.20 -9.10 3.05
N GLN A 19 -5.18 -10.11 3.91
CA GLN A 19 -5.27 -11.50 3.47
C GLN A 19 -6.64 -11.82 2.88
N ASP A 20 -7.72 -11.34 3.47
CA ASP A 20 -9.07 -11.54 2.94
C ASP A 20 -9.22 -10.87 1.57
N SER A 21 -8.67 -9.66 1.41
CA SER A 21 -8.72 -8.94 0.14
C SER A 21 -7.96 -9.71 -0.96
N LEU A 22 -6.75 -10.16 -0.67
CA LEU A 22 -5.94 -10.91 -1.62
C LEU A 22 -6.61 -12.25 -1.97
N LYS A 23 -7.14 -12.94 -0.99
CA LYS A 23 -7.83 -14.22 -1.20
C LYS A 23 -9.04 -14.04 -2.10
N SER A 24 -9.83 -12.99 -1.90
CA SER A 24 -11.01 -12.70 -2.72
C SER A 24 -10.65 -12.40 -4.17
N LEU A 25 -9.42 -11.95 -4.43
CA LEU A 25 -8.91 -11.67 -5.77
C LEU A 25 -8.17 -12.86 -6.39
N GLY A 26 -8.15 -14.02 -5.72
CA GLY A 26 -7.39 -15.18 -6.17
C GLY A 26 -5.88 -15.04 -5.99
N LEU A 27 -5.44 -14.13 -5.12
CA LEU A 27 -4.02 -13.80 -4.92
C LEU A 27 -3.44 -14.36 -3.60
N ALA A 28 -4.09 -15.35 -2.99
CA ALA A 28 -3.52 -16.08 -1.86
C ALA A 28 -2.49 -17.09 -2.37
N ILE A 29 -1.49 -16.60 -3.10
CA ILE A 29 -0.49 -17.39 -3.83
C ILE A 29 0.92 -16.86 -3.58
N PRO A 30 1.97 -17.69 -3.77
CA PRO A 30 3.35 -17.21 -3.73
C PRO A 30 3.58 -16.06 -4.72
N GLY A 31 4.42 -15.11 -4.36
CA GLY A 31 4.71 -13.95 -5.19
C GLY A 31 3.74 -12.78 -4.99
N SER A 32 2.74 -12.94 -4.14
CA SER A 32 1.88 -11.84 -3.68
C SER A 32 2.26 -11.47 -2.24
N ALA A 33 1.62 -10.44 -1.70
CA ALA A 33 1.84 -10.03 -0.31
C ALA A 33 1.22 -10.98 0.73
N TYR A 34 0.42 -11.95 0.30
CA TYR A 34 -0.32 -12.86 1.22
C TYR A 34 0.61 -13.59 2.21
N PHE A 35 1.79 -13.96 1.76
CA PHE A 35 2.76 -14.71 2.57
C PHE A 35 3.90 -13.84 3.12
N ASP A 36 3.81 -12.51 3.01
CA ASP A 36 4.84 -11.62 3.53
C ASP A 36 4.95 -11.79 5.07
N PRO A 37 6.15 -12.12 5.58
CA PRO A 37 6.33 -12.32 7.03
C PRO A 37 5.96 -11.10 7.87
N GLN A 38 6.13 -9.88 7.33
CA GLN A 38 5.83 -8.64 8.04
C GLN A 38 4.35 -8.49 8.37
N LEU A 39 3.44 -9.24 7.72
CA LEU A 39 2.01 -9.21 8.04
C LEU A 39 1.72 -9.61 9.48
N ASN A 40 2.62 -10.33 10.13
CA ASN A 40 2.43 -10.74 11.51
C ASN A 40 2.63 -9.59 12.51
N ASP A 41 3.39 -8.55 12.12
CA ASP A 41 3.60 -7.36 12.96
C ASP A 41 3.93 -6.17 12.09
N LEU A 42 2.93 -5.63 11.40
CA LEU A 42 3.11 -4.49 10.51
C LEU A 42 3.55 -3.23 11.26
N HIS A 43 3.01 -3.03 12.47
CA HIS A 43 3.41 -1.88 13.28
C HIS A 43 4.92 -1.86 13.48
N GLN A 44 5.50 -2.97 13.92
CA GLN A 44 6.94 -3.05 14.15
C GLN A 44 7.73 -2.96 12.84
N TYR A 45 7.25 -3.61 11.79
CA TYR A 45 7.93 -3.58 10.49
C TYR A 45 8.15 -2.14 10.01
N TYR A 46 7.10 -1.33 9.97
CA TYR A 46 7.20 0.06 9.51
C TYR A 46 7.94 0.93 10.52
N ASN A 47 7.76 0.69 11.80
CA ASN A 47 8.42 1.47 12.85
C ASN A 47 9.95 1.27 12.86
N ASN A 48 10.42 0.12 12.40
CA ASN A 48 11.86 -0.18 12.34
C ASN A 48 12.55 0.39 11.08
N LEU A 49 11.79 0.88 10.11
CA LEU A 49 12.33 1.46 8.90
C LEU A 49 12.38 2.98 9.00
N LYS A 50 13.44 3.56 8.42
CA LYS A 50 13.56 5.02 8.33
C LYS A 50 12.62 5.53 7.23
N HIS A 51 11.90 6.61 7.54
CA HIS A 51 10.98 7.24 6.58
C HIS A 51 9.93 6.27 6.02
N ALA A 52 9.35 5.49 6.91
CA ALA A 52 8.29 4.54 6.59
C ALA A 52 7.15 4.70 7.57
N ASN A 53 5.94 4.40 7.11
CA ASN A 53 4.76 4.39 7.97
C ASN A 53 3.64 3.59 7.33
N TYR A 54 2.71 3.16 8.15
CA TYR A 54 1.47 2.55 7.71
C TYR A 54 0.32 3.30 8.39
N TRP A 55 -0.66 3.73 7.61
CA TRP A 55 -1.83 4.43 8.12
C TRP A 55 -3.04 3.52 8.00
N VAL A 56 -3.91 3.59 9.01
CA VAL A 56 -5.17 2.87 9.00
C VAL A 56 -6.32 3.87 8.95
N VAL A 57 -7.44 3.41 8.42
CA VAL A 57 -8.68 4.19 8.46
C VAL A 57 -9.68 3.49 9.35
N GLU A 58 -10.27 4.26 10.28
CA GLU A 58 -11.34 3.79 11.17
C GLU A 58 -12.69 4.33 10.72
N MET A 59 -13.69 3.47 10.78
CA MET A 59 -15.09 3.85 10.67
C MET A 59 -15.83 3.24 11.84
N GLU A 60 -16.57 4.08 12.57
CA GLU A 60 -17.37 3.63 13.73
C GLU A 60 -16.54 2.85 14.75
N GLY A 61 -15.31 3.28 14.97
CA GLY A 61 -14.40 2.67 15.94
C GLY A 61 -13.68 1.42 15.46
N GLU A 62 -13.90 0.99 14.23
CA GLU A 62 -13.24 -0.19 13.65
C GLU A 62 -12.29 0.16 12.53
N VAL A 63 -11.13 -0.51 12.49
CA VAL A 63 -10.19 -0.40 11.36
C VAL A 63 -10.79 -1.13 10.17
N VAL A 64 -10.88 -0.43 9.04
CA VAL A 64 -11.48 -0.96 7.82
C VAL A 64 -10.54 -0.93 6.61
N GLY A 65 -9.32 -0.48 6.79
CA GLY A 65 -8.34 -0.47 5.71
C GLY A 65 -7.07 0.27 6.09
N GLY A 66 -6.15 0.36 5.14
CA GLY A 66 -4.89 1.05 5.37
C GLY A 66 -4.02 1.15 4.13
N ILE A 67 -2.88 1.83 4.29
CA ILE A 67 -1.90 2.08 3.23
C ILE A 67 -0.52 2.29 3.86
N GLY A 68 0.53 1.83 3.19
CA GLY A 68 1.90 1.99 3.66
C GLY A 68 2.83 2.68 2.68
N ILE A 69 3.86 3.31 3.23
CA ILE A 69 5.02 3.83 2.50
C ILE A 69 6.26 3.25 3.17
N ALA A 70 7.16 2.70 2.37
CA ALA A 70 8.45 2.18 2.83
C ALA A 70 9.52 2.46 1.79
N PRO A 71 10.81 2.49 2.19
CA PRO A 71 11.87 2.68 1.19
C PRO A 71 11.93 1.49 0.24
N PHE A 72 12.06 1.78 -1.05
CA PHE A 72 12.25 0.75 -2.07
C PHE A 72 13.70 0.68 -2.53
N ASN A 73 14.29 1.83 -2.80
CA ASN A 73 15.68 1.94 -3.19
C ASN A 73 16.27 3.20 -2.57
N GLU A 74 17.08 3.04 -1.51
CA GLU A 74 17.62 4.17 -0.77
C GLU A 74 18.57 5.04 -1.60
N HIS A 75 19.31 4.43 -2.55
CA HIS A 75 20.27 5.19 -3.36
C HIS A 75 19.57 6.17 -4.29
N ASP A 76 18.42 5.79 -4.80
CA ASP A 76 17.63 6.61 -5.73
C ASP A 76 16.53 7.41 -5.06
N LYS A 77 16.48 7.34 -3.71
CA LYS A 77 15.43 8.00 -2.93
C LYS A 77 14.02 7.65 -3.43
N VAL A 78 13.83 6.37 -3.68
CA VAL A 78 12.56 5.83 -4.14
C VAL A 78 11.87 5.13 -2.99
N CYS A 79 10.59 5.45 -2.77
CA CYS A 79 9.76 4.68 -1.86
C CYS A 79 8.80 3.79 -2.63
N GLU A 80 8.18 2.87 -1.90
CA GLU A 80 7.12 2.03 -2.44
C GLU A 80 5.83 2.28 -1.67
N LEU A 81 4.74 2.50 -2.41
CA LEU A 81 3.40 2.52 -1.87
C LEU A 81 2.96 1.07 -1.76
N GLN A 82 2.57 0.67 -0.55
CA GLN A 82 2.36 -0.74 -0.22
C GLN A 82 1.01 -0.96 0.45
N LYS A 83 0.45 -2.12 0.19
CA LYS A 83 -0.64 -2.71 0.99
C LYS A 83 -1.83 -1.76 1.19
N LEU A 84 -2.29 -1.14 0.09
CA LEU A 84 -3.52 -0.37 0.07
C LEU A 84 -4.70 -1.34 -0.05
N TYR A 85 -5.42 -1.54 1.03
CA TYR A 85 -6.57 -2.42 1.08
C TYR A 85 -7.70 -1.82 1.90
N LEU A 86 -8.92 -2.09 1.48
CA LEU A 86 -10.14 -1.72 2.21
C LEU A 86 -11.02 -2.96 2.34
N SER A 87 -11.63 -3.13 3.51
CA SER A 87 -12.65 -4.16 3.68
C SER A 87 -13.88 -3.83 2.81
N PRO A 88 -14.68 -4.86 2.41
CA PRO A 88 -15.76 -4.65 1.46
C PRO A 88 -16.75 -3.54 1.83
N GLN A 89 -17.12 -3.44 3.12
CA GLN A 89 -18.08 -2.43 3.57
C GLN A 89 -17.52 -1.00 3.49
N ALA A 90 -16.21 -0.85 3.36
CA ALA A 90 -15.55 0.46 3.28
C ALA A 90 -15.31 0.92 1.85
N GLN A 91 -15.56 0.07 0.87
CA GLN A 91 -15.34 0.39 -0.55
C GLN A 91 -16.44 1.32 -1.07
N GLY A 92 -16.09 2.14 -2.06
CA GLY A 92 -17.06 3.05 -2.69
C GLY A 92 -17.36 4.31 -1.89
N LEU A 93 -16.61 4.59 -0.81
CA LEU A 93 -16.82 5.74 0.06
C LEU A 93 -15.74 6.82 -0.09
N GLY A 94 -14.85 6.69 -1.07
CA GLY A 94 -13.77 7.64 -1.28
C GLY A 94 -12.60 7.50 -0.30
N LEU A 95 -12.54 6.43 0.48
CA LEU A 95 -11.50 6.25 1.49
C LEU A 95 -10.13 5.99 0.89
N SER A 96 -10.06 5.27 -0.24
CA SER A 96 -8.79 5.03 -0.95
C SER A 96 -8.14 6.34 -1.36
N LYS A 97 -8.93 7.30 -1.85
CA LYS A 97 -8.43 8.61 -2.22
C LYS A 97 -7.80 9.32 -1.01
N LYS A 98 -8.48 9.29 0.13
CA LYS A 98 -7.99 9.92 1.36
C LYS A 98 -6.73 9.25 1.89
N LEU A 99 -6.66 7.93 1.82
CA LEU A 99 -5.46 7.19 2.18
C LEU A 99 -4.29 7.55 1.24
N MET A 100 -4.54 7.64 -0.05
CA MET A 100 -3.54 8.07 -1.03
C MET A 100 -3.01 9.47 -0.72
N GLU A 101 -3.89 10.41 -0.42
CA GLU A 101 -3.50 11.78 -0.08
C GLU A 101 -2.57 11.80 1.15
N THR A 102 -2.91 11.03 2.18
CA THR A 102 -2.11 10.93 3.40
C THR A 102 -0.73 10.32 3.11
N ALA A 103 -0.70 9.19 2.42
CA ALA A 103 0.55 8.49 2.12
C ALA A 103 1.47 9.33 1.22
N LEU A 104 0.92 9.94 0.18
CA LEU A 104 1.72 10.73 -0.76
C LEU A 104 2.22 12.03 -0.14
N SER A 105 1.46 12.63 0.79
CA SER A 105 1.96 13.79 1.54
C SER A 105 3.19 13.44 2.37
N PHE A 106 3.19 12.27 2.98
CA PHE A 106 4.36 11.78 3.70
C PHE A 106 5.52 11.48 2.74
N ALA A 107 5.25 10.78 1.65
CA ALA A 107 6.27 10.42 0.67
C ALA A 107 6.95 11.65 0.06
N PHE A 108 6.17 12.67 -0.23
CA PHE A 108 6.67 13.94 -0.79
C PHE A 108 7.75 14.59 0.08
N LYS A 109 7.63 14.43 1.40
CA LYS A 109 8.59 15.03 2.36
C LYS A 109 9.91 14.29 2.40
N HIS A 110 9.95 13.02 2.02
CA HIS A 110 11.10 12.15 2.27
C HIS A 110 11.72 11.53 1.02
N TYR A 111 11.02 11.53 -0.12
CA TYR A 111 11.43 10.81 -1.31
C TYR A 111 11.28 11.63 -2.57
N GLU A 112 12.04 11.26 -3.59
CA GLU A 112 11.98 11.90 -4.91
C GLU A 112 11.03 11.17 -5.85
N LYS A 113 10.83 9.87 -5.64
CA LYS A 113 9.94 9.04 -6.47
C LYS A 113 9.19 8.04 -5.61
N CYS A 114 8.00 7.67 -6.08
CA CYS A 114 7.18 6.65 -5.45
C CYS A 114 6.82 5.58 -6.48
N TYR A 115 7.11 4.34 -6.14
CA TYR A 115 6.88 3.16 -6.98
C TYR A 115 5.74 2.32 -6.39
N LEU A 116 5.04 1.57 -7.23
CA LEU A 116 4.08 0.58 -6.74
C LEU A 116 3.94 -0.56 -7.74
N GLU A 117 3.50 -1.71 -7.23
CA GLU A 117 3.21 -2.90 -8.01
C GLU A 117 1.75 -3.28 -7.83
N THR A 118 1.09 -3.68 -8.92
CA THR A 118 -0.32 -4.04 -8.90
C THR A 118 -0.61 -5.04 -10.02
N MET A 119 -1.88 -5.28 -10.31
CA MET A 119 -2.31 -6.12 -11.43
C MET A 119 -3.24 -5.34 -12.34
N HIS A 120 -3.07 -5.55 -13.68
CA HIS A 120 -3.87 -4.84 -14.66
C HIS A 120 -5.37 -5.15 -14.53
N GLU A 121 -5.71 -6.31 -13.96
CA GLU A 121 -7.11 -6.70 -13.73
C GLU A 121 -7.79 -5.82 -12.68
N LEU A 122 -7.00 -5.23 -11.78
CA LEU A 122 -7.51 -4.33 -10.74
C LEU A 122 -7.73 -2.94 -11.33
N LYS A 123 -8.71 -2.82 -12.21
CA LYS A 123 -8.90 -1.60 -13.00
C LYS A 123 -9.20 -0.36 -12.16
N ALA A 124 -10.00 -0.51 -11.11
CA ALA A 124 -10.32 0.61 -10.23
C ALA A 124 -9.07 1.15 -9.54
N ALA A 125 -8.17 0.25 -9.10
CA ALA A 125 -6.90 0.63 -8.49
C ALA A 125 -6.00 1.35 -9.51
N CYS A 126 -5.88 0.81 -10.71
CA CYS A 126 -5.07 1.43 -11.77
C CYS A 126 -5.57 2.83 -12.11
N ILE A 127 -6.89 3.01 -12.23
CA ILE A 127 -7.48 4.33 -12.47
C ILE A 127 -7.14 5.29 -11.33
N LEU A 128 -7.22 4.82 -10.08
CA LEU A 128 -6.88 5.63 -8.91
C LEU A 128 -5.42 6.10 -8.97
N TYR A 129 -4.49 5.19 -9.26
CA TYR A 129 -3.07 5.52 -9.33
C TYR A 129 -2.80 6.54 -10.44
N GLU A 130 -3.40 6.35 -11.61
CA GLU A 130 -3.24 7.27 -12.74
C GLU A 130 -3.80 8.66 -12.42
N LYS A 131 -4.90 8.74 -11.68
CA LYS A 131 -5.46 10.03 -11.22
C LYS A 131 -4.51 10.76 -10.27
N PHE A 132 -3.69 10.04 -9.53
CA PHE A 132 -2.69 10.62 -8.64
C PHE A 132 -1.36 10.91 -9.34
N GLY A 133 -1.29 10.73 -10.67
CA GLY A 133 -0.11 11.08 -11.45
C GLY A 133 0.94 9.98 -11.57
N PHE A 134 0.60 8.75 -11.20
CA PHE A 134 1.49 7.61 -11.44
C PHE A 134 1.53 7.28 -12.92
N ILE A 135 2.71 6.97 -13.44
CA ILE A 135 2.96 6.65 -14.84
C ILE A 135 3.25 5.15 -14.96
N LEU A 136 2.59 4.49 -15.91
CA LEU A 136 2.76 3.06 -16.16
C LEU A 136 4.17 2.77 -16.68
N LEU A 137 4.81 1.76 -16.10
CA LEU A 137 6.12 1.27 -16.54
C LEU A 137 5.96 0.02 -17.40
N HIS A 138 6.97 -0.25 -18.26
CA HIS A 138 7.00 -1.46 -19.09
C HIS A 138 7.51 -2.68 -18.34
N GLU A 139 8.23 -2.49 -17.24
CA GLU A 139 8.82 -3.57 -16.45
C GLU A 139 8.99 -3.11 -15.01
N PRO A 140 9.13 -4.05 -14.04
CA PRO A 140 9.35 -3.66 -12.66
C PRO A 140 10.72 -3.02 -12.47
N LEU A 141 10.83 -2.18 -11.43
CA LEU A 141 12.15 -1.71 -11.01
C LEU A 141 12.94 -2.87 -10.40
N PRO A 142 14.28 -2.85 -10.51
CA PRO A 142 15.13 -3.85 -9.87
C PRO A 142 14.86 -3.92 -8.36
N GLY A 143 14.79 -5.11 -7.81
CA GLY A 143 14.52 -5.32 -6.39
C GLY A 143 13.06 -5.65 -6.06
N SER A 144 12.22 -5.80 -7.07
CA SER A 144 10.82 -6.24 -6.89
C SER A 144 10.77 -7.63 -6.25
N GLU A 145 9.91 -7.78 -5.22
CA GLU A 145 9.75 -9.03 -4.48
C GLU A 145 8.40 -9.72 -4.73
N HIS A 146 7.45 -9.03 -5.33
CA HIS A 146 6.10 -9.57 -5.56
C HIS A 146 5.93 -9.99 -7.01
N SER A 147 6.49 -11.15 -7.37
CA SER A 147 6.55 -11.66 -8.74
C SER A 147 5.19 -12.00 -9.35
N ALA A 148 4.12 -12.10 -8.54
CA ALA A 148 2.78 -12.33 -9.05
C ALA A 148 2.15 -11.08 -9.64
N MET A 149 2.70 -9.90 -9.37
CA MET A 149 2.21 -8.64 -9.91
C MET A 149 2.66 -8.47 -11.38
N ASP A 150 1.82 -7.87 -12.21
CA ASP A 150 2.08 -7.73 -13.64
C ASP A 150 2.00 -6.28 -14.15
N THR A 151 1.84 -5.33 -13.24
CA THR A 151 1.66 -3.92 -13.60
C THR A 151 2.40 -3.06 -12.58
N TRP A 152 3.18 -2.09 -13.08
CA TRP A 152 4.07 -1.27 -12.26
C TRP A 152 3.90 0.19 -12.61
N TYR A 153 3.90 1.05 -11.58
CA TYR A 153 3.73 2.49 -11.74
C TYR A 153 4.81 3.23 -10.98
N LEU A 154 5.17 4.40 -11.50
CA LEU A 154 6.15 5.28 -10.87
C LEU A 154 5.63 6.71 -10.92
N LYS A 155 5.84 7.46 -9.84
CA LYS A 155 5.45 8.86 -9.75
C LYS A 155 6.63 9.69 -9.29
N ASP A 156 6.91 10.79 -9.98
CA ASP A 156 7.83 11.82 -9.49
C ASP A 156 7.12 12.62 -8.40
N MET A 157 7.85 12.88 -7.31
CA MET A 157 7.31 13.60 -6.16
C MET A 157 7.61 15.10 -6.23
N ASN A 158 8.21 15.55 -7.31
CA ASN A 158 8.58 16.96 -7.52
C ASN A 158 7.42 17.76 -8.15
#